data_c08052e21e44a1b65bc1c4e4e7c86f92
#
_entry.id   c08052e21e44a1b65bc1c4e4e7c86f92
#
_cell.length_a   1.000
_cell.length_b   1.000
_cell.length_c   1.000
_cell.angle_alpha   90.00
_cell.angle_beta   90.00
_cell.angle_gamma   90.00
#
_symmetry.space_group_name_H-M   'P 1'
#
loop_
_entity.id
_entity.type
_entity.pdbx_description
1 polymer ?
#
loop_
_entity_poly.entity_id
_entity_poly.type
_entity_poly.pdbx_seq_one_letter_code
_entity_poly.pdbx_strand_id
1 'polypeptide(L)'
;MAAGRLCQDERGVTYLLVMLAVVLIGISVTVAAKQWKTVVQREKEADLLARGIEIQTALAVYSAQQKKGRTGFSGEIYPLTLEELTKQPKPALRKAYKDPMTGNDWEYVRDPTGRIKGVRSKSKAEPFKQKDFPPVVRHFDGLTSYNDWVFQYPNASTPQAAVGQATTPGHPTAPGQPASPAPSPQVQTPSAPGASTTP
;
A
#
# COMPACT_ATOMS: atom_id res chain seq x y z
N MET A 1 19.43 62.02 55.87
CA MET A 1 19.38 60.60 56.33
C MET A 1 18.21 59.90 55.65
N ALA A 2 18.42 59.34 54.46
CA ALA A 2 17.40 58.53 53.80
C ALA A 2 18.06 57.65 52.70
N ALA A 3 18.85 56.66 53.11
CA ALA A 3 19.55 55.75 52.19
C ALA A 3 19.40 54.30 52.67
N GLY A 4 18.22 53.87 53.01
CA GLY A 4 18.06 52.54 53.65
C GLY A 4 16.87 51.71 53.20
N ARG A 5 16.20 52.00 52.06
CA ARG A 5 14.99 51.24 51.64
C ARG A 5 14.98 50.64 50.24
N LEU A 6 16.06 50.72 49.51
CA LEU A 6 16.12 50.20 48.15
C LEU A 6 16.56 48.71 48.03
N CYS A 7 17.10 48.09 49.07
CA CYS A 7 17.60 46.73 49.07
C CYS A 7 16.55 45.63 49.37
N GLN A 8 15.33 45.98 49.72
CA GLN A 8 14.32 45.00 50.12
C GLN A 8 13.43 44.52 48.92
N ASP A 9 13.34 45.31 47.87
CA ASP A 9 12.55 44.95 46.66
C ASP A 9 13.25 43.99 45.74
N GLU A 10 14.59 43.92 45.73
CA GLU A 10 15.35 43.01 44.85
C GLU A 10 15.13 41.53 45.17
N ARG A 11 14.87 41.18 46.43
CA ARG A 11 14.59 39.78 46.83
C ARG A 11 13.24 39.30 46.34
N GLY A 12 12.24 40.15 46.22
CA GLY A 12 10.94 39.83 45.66
C GLY A 12 10.99 39.63 44.15
N VAL A 13 11.77 40.45 43.45
CA VAL A 13 11.95 40.38 42.01
C VAL A 13 12.68 39.09 41.61
N THR A 14 13.75 38.70 42.32
CA THR A 14 14.47 37.44 42.03
C THR A 14 13.58 36.21 42.24
N TYR A 15 12.74 36.17 43.29
CA TYR A 15 11.80 35.09 43.50
C TYR A 15 10.78 34.98 42.35
N LEU A 16 10.21 36.11 41.94
CA LEU A 16 9.25 36.16 40.82
C LEU A 16 9.90 35.73 39.50
N LEU A 17 11.16 36.12 39.28
CA LEU A 17 11.92 35.73 38.09
C LEU A 17 12.22 34.22 38.05
N VAL A 18 12.57 33.63 39.21
CA VAL A 18 12.77 32.19 39.35
C VAL A 18 11.46 31.43 39.11
N MET A 19 10.35 31.89 39.70
CA MET A 19 9.03 31.30 39.45
C MET A 19 8.64 31.35 37.98
N LEU A 20 8.88 32.50 37.32
CA LEU A 20 8.64 32.63 35.86
C LEU A 20 9.52 31.69 35.05
N ALA A 21 10.80 31.56 35.42
CA ALA A 21 11.72 30.65 34.73
C ALA A 21 11.27 29.19 34.84
N VAL A 22 10.83 28.75 36.03
CA VAL A 22 10.31 27.39 36.24
C VAL A 22 9.07 27.10 35.35
N VAL A 23 8.15 28.08 35.29
CA VAL A 23 6.95 27.95 34.42
C VAL A 23 7.34 27.85 32.93
N LEU A 24 8.27 28.72 32.49
CA LEU A 24 8.74 28.67 31.09
C LEU A 24 9.44 27.35 30.73
N ILE A 25 10.26 26.82 31.63
CA ILE A 25 10.91 25.50 31.45
C ILE A 25 9.84 24.41 31.37
N GLY A 26 8.82 24.41 32.23
CA GLY A 26 7.74 23.42 32.20
C GLY A 26 6.96 23.44 30.89
N ILE A 27 6.64 24.62 30.36
CA ILE A 27 6.00 24.77 29.05
C ILE A 27 6.91 24.24 27.94
N SER A 28 8.19 24.59 27.95
CA SER A 28 9.17 24.18 26.95
C SER A 28 9.32 22.65 26.87
N VAL A 29 9.40 21.98 28.00
CA VAL A 29 9.48 20.51 28.10
C VAL A 29 8.22 19.85 27.52
N THR A 30 7.03 20.41 27.79
CA THR A 30 5.77 19.88 27.27
C THR A 30 5.69 19.97 25.75
N VAL A 31 6.12 21.07 25.17
CA VAL A 31 6.17 21.26 23.71
C VAL A 31 7.16 20.30 23.06
N ALA A 32 8.36 20.16 23.64
CA ALA A 32 9.39 19.25 23.14
C ALA A 32 8.89 17.79 23.12
N ALA A 33 8.20 17.34 24.16
CA ALA A 33 7.65 15.99 24.25
C ALA A 33 6.62 15.67 23.15
N LYS A 34 5.79 16.64 22.77
CA LYS A 34 4.84 16.49 21.66
C LYS A 34 5.54 16.33 20.30
N GLN A 35 6.58 17.11 20.06
CA GLN A 35 7.35 17.04 18.81
C GLN A 35 8.09 15.70 18.66
N TRP A 36 8.64 15.18 19.76
CA TRP A 36 9.31 13.88 19.76
C TRP A 36 8.42 12.74 19.28
N LYS A 37 7.17 12.70 19.74
CA LYS A 37 6.18 11.70 19.30
C LYS A 37 5.95 11.73 17.78
N THR A 38 5.88 12.91 17.19
CA THR A 38 5.68 13.09 15.75
C THR A 38 6.88 12.59 14.96
N VAL A 39 8.11 12.88 15.40
CA VAL A 39 9.33 12.41 14.73
C VAL A 39 9.42 10.89 14.74
N VAL A 40 9.21 10.27 15.92
CA VAL A 40 9.23 8.81 16.05
C VAL A 40 8.15 8.13 15.19
N GLN A 41 6.98 8.73 15.09
CA GLN A 41 5.91 8.17 14.25
C GLN A 41 6.27 8.24 12.75
N ARG A 42 6.87 9.33 12.28
CA ARG A 42 7.35 9.45 10.89
C ARG A 42 8.44 8.42 10.55
N GLU A 43 9.35 8.19 11.48
CA GLU A 43 10.39 7.17 11.32
C GLU A 43 9.79 5.76 11.21
N LYS A 44 8.85 5.43 12.10
CA LYS A 44 8.12 4.16 12.04
C LYS A 44 7.32 4.00 10.74
N GLU A 45 6.73 5.08 10.23
CA GLU A 45 6.00 5.07 8.96
C GLU A 45 6.94 4.78 7.77
N ALA A 46 8.11 5.41 7.75
CA ALA A 46 9.11 5.13 6.73
C ALA A 46 9.60 3.67 6.79
N ASP A 47 9.83 3.15 7.99
CA ASP A 47 10.16 1.73 8.21
C ASP A 47 9.02 0.80 7.79
N LEU A 48 7.76 1.15 8.06
CA LEU A 48 6.58 0.40 7.64
C LEU A 48 6.54 0.24 6.12
N LEU A 49 6.73 1.33 5.39
CA LEU A 49 6.78 1.32 3.93
C LEU A 49 7.96 0.49 3.40
N ALA A 50 9.15 0.68 3.96
CA ALA A 50 10.34 -0.07 3.54
C ALA A 50 10.17 -1.58 3.76
N ARG A 51 9.74 -2.00 4.96
CA ARG A 51 9.52 -3.41 5.29
C ARG A 51 8.34 -4.03 4.53
N GLY A 52 7.25 -3.28 4.37
CA GLY A 52 6.09 -3.73 3.61
C GLY A 52 6.43 -4.00 2.15
N ILE A 53 7.15 -3.09 1.49
CA ILE A 53 7.61 -3.25 0.10
C ILE A 53 8.62 -4.41 -0.01
N GLU A 54 9.52 -4.58 0.97
CA GLU A 54 10.47 -5.69 1.00
C GLU A 54 9.73 -7.04 1.08
N ILE A 55 8.72 -7.16 1.95
CA ILE A 55 7.90 -8.37 2.07
C ILE A 55 7.10 -8.62 0.78
N GLN A 56 6.49 -7.58 0.19
CA GLN A 56 5.76 -7.68 -1.06
C GLN A 56 6.67 -8.19 -2.20
N THR A 57 7.88 -7.67 -2.30
CA THR A 57 8.89 -8.10 -3.27
C THR A 57 9.33 -9.54 -3.01
N ALA A 58 9.50 -9.92 -1.75
CA ALA A 58 9.85 -11.28 -1.37
C ALA A 58 8.76 -12.29 -1.75
N LEU A 59 7.47 -11.92 -1.60
CA LEU A 59 6.34 -12.73 -2.05
C LEU A 59 6.36 -12.95 -3.57
N ALA A 60 6.68 -11.90 -4.34
CA ALA A 60 6.82 -11.99 -5.79
C ALA A 60 7.96 -12.93 -6.20
N VAL A 61 9.13 -12.79 -5.57
CA VAL A 61 10.30 -13.64 -5.82
C VAL A 61 10.00 -15.10 -5.47
N TYR A 62 9.38 -15.34 -4.31
CA TYR A 62 9.00 -16.68 -3.87
C TYR A 62 8.03 -17.33 -4.88
N SER A 63 6.96 -16.63 -5.27
CA SER A 63 6.01 -17.13 -6.27
C SER A 63 6.71 -17.47 -7.59
N ALA A 64 7.60 -16.61 -8.09
CA ALA A 64 8.35 -16.83 -9.31
C ALA A 64 9.31 -18.04 -9.21
N GLN A 65 9.95 -18.24 -8.05
CA GLN A 65 10.81 -19.41 -7.82
C GLN A 65 10.02 -20.72 -7.81
N GLN A 66 8.86 -20.75 -7.18
CA GLN A 66 8.01 -21.93 -7.10
C GLN A 66 7.39 -22.28 -8.47
N LYS A 67 7.07 -21.29 -9.29
CA LYS A 67 6.57 -21.50 -10.65
C LYS A 67 7.60 -22.15 -11.57
N LYS A 68 8.89 -21.79 -11.45
CA LYS A 68 9.97 -22.39 -12.27
C LYS A 68 10.08 -23.91 -12.11
N GLY A 69 9.63 -24.45 -10.99
CA GLY A 69 9.65 -25.90 -10.72
C GLY A 69 8.41 -26.67 -11.19
N ARG A 70 7.39 -25.99 -11.74
CA ARG A 70 6.09 -26.59 -12.09
C ARG A 70 5.64 -26.18 -13.50
N THR A 71 5.89 -27.01 -14.47
CA THR A 71 5.39 -26.84 -15.84
C THR A 71 3.86 -26.96 -15.88
N GLY A 72 3.18 -25.94 -16.46
CA GLY A 72 1.73 -25.95 -16.63
C GLY A 72 0.89 -25.36 -15.48
N PHE A 73 1.52 -24.83 -14.42
CA PHE A 73 0.78 -24.16 -13.36
C PHE A 73 0.59 -22.67 -13.65
N SER A 74 -0.66 -22.23 -13.76
CA SER A 74 -1.04 -20.85 -14.15
C SER A 74 -1.34 -19.92 -12.96
N GLY A 75 -1.35 -20.44 -11.72
CA GLY A 75 -1.69 -19.67 -10.50
C GLY A 75 -0.47 -19.06 -9.80
N GLU A 76 -0.73 -18.17 -8.83
CA GLU A 76 0.28 -17.68 -7.88
C GLU A 76 0.47 -18.69 -6.75
N ILE A 77 1.71 -18.87 -6.30
CA ILE A 77 2.05 -19.76 -5.19
C ILE A 77 2.54 -18.90 -4.02
N TYR A 78 1.86 -18.99 -2.89
CA TYR A 78 2.16 -18.20 -1.70
C TYR A 78 2.72 -19.07 -0.57
N PRO A 79 3.51 -18.50 0.38
CA PRO A 79 3.99 -19.18 1.56
C PRO A 79 2.90 -19.36 2.62
N LEU A 80 3.04 -20.32 3.51
CA LEU A 80 2.18 -20.49 4.68
C LEU A 80 2.57 -19.54 5.81
N THR A 81 3.88 -19.27 5.95
CA THR A 81 4.45 -18.38 6.97
C THR A 81 5.48 -17.43 6.36
N LEU A 82 5.72 -16.27 6.98
CA LEU A 82 6.79 -15.36 6.56
C LEU A 82 8.19 -15.99 6.72
N GLU A 83 8.34 -16.93 7.63
CA GLU A 83 9.60 -17.64 7.85
C GLU A 83 9.99 -18.50 6.64
N GLU A 84 9.02 -18.97 5.85
CA GLU A 84 9.32 -19.71 4.62
C GLU A 84 10.10 -18.85 3.60
N LEU A 85 9.90 -17.53 3.62
CA LEU A 85 10.62 -16.61 2.75
C LEU A 85 12.11 -16.46 3.14
N THR A 86 12.47 -16.84 4.36
CA THR A 86 13.85 -16.76 4.87
C THR A 86 14.64 -18.08 4.71
N LYS A 87 13.98 -19.16 4.29
CA LYS A 87 14.60 -20.49 4.20
C LYS A 87 15.50 -20.66 2.98
N GLN A 88 16.59 -21.40 3.20
CA GLN A 88 17.49 -21.85 2.14
C GLN A 88 16.78 -22.84 1.18
N PRO A 89 17.20 -23.00 -0.09
CA PRO A 89 18.49 -22.55 -0.66
C PRO A 89 18.49 -21.13 -1.27
N LYS A 90 17.34 -20.50 -1.44
CA LYS A 90 17.25 -19.14 -2.02
C LYS A 90 16.30 -18.28 -1.19
N PRO A 91 16.77 -17.70 -0.09
CA PRO A 91 15.93 -16.84 0.73
C PRO A 91 15.48 -15.61 -0.07
N ALA A 92 14.16 -15.35 -0.06
CA ALA A 92 13.58 -14.16 -0.66
C ALA A 92 13.57 -12.97 0.32
N LEU A 93 13.67 -13.26 1.62
CA LEU A 93 13.67 -12.28 2.70
C LEU A 93 14.84 -12.58 3.66
N ARG A 94 15.52 -11.54 4.18
CA ARG A 94 16.64 -11.72 5.12
C ARG A 94 16.19 -12.25 6.47
N LYS A 95 15.06 -11.75 6.98
CA LYS A 95 14.47 -12.18 8.25
C LYS A 95 12.96 -11.91 8.23
N ALA A 96 12.22 -12.61 9.07
CA ALA A 96 10.82 -12.29 9.32
C ALA A 96 10.74 -11.00 10.16
N TYR A 97 10.37 -9.88 9.53
CA TYR A 97 10.21 -8.59 10.19
C TYR A 97 8.91 -8.55 10.97
N LYS A 98 8.91 -7.79 12.08
CA LYS A 98 7.70 -7.41 12.80
C LYS A 98 7.16 -6.07 12.29
N ASP A 99 5.88 -5.80 12.55
CA ASP A 99 5.23 -4.54 12.24
C ASP A 99 5.88 -3.38 13.01
N PRO A 100 6.51 -2.39 12.36
CA PRO A 100 7.18 -1.27 13.04
C PRO A 100 6.23 -0.37 13.82
N MET A 101 4.95 -0.30 13.42
CA MET A 101 3.97 0.55 14.09
C MET A 101 3.56 -0.01 15.45
N THR A 102 3.34 -1.33 15.52
CA THR A 102 2.83 -2.00 16.74
C THR A 102 3.91 -2.75 17.51
N GLY A 103 5.04 -3.10 16.87
CA GLY A 103 6.08 -3.95 17.42
C GLY A 103 5.72 -5.45 17.46
N ASN A 104 4.52 -5.80 17.06
CA ASN A 104 3.97 -7.16 17.03
C ASN A 104 4.05 -7.79 15.64
N ASP A 105 3.49 -8.99 15.49
CA ASP A 105 3.36 -9.63 14.20
C ASP A 105 2.35 -8.91 13.32
N TRP A 106 2.65 -8.91 12.01
CA TRP A 106 1.77 -8.37 10.98
C TRP A 106 0.39 -9.02 11.00
N GLU A 107 -0.59 -8.32 10.49
CA GLU A 107 -1.86 -8.92 10.11
C GLU A 107 -1.70 -9.50 8.69
N TYR A 108 -1.91 -10.82 8.57
CA TYR A 108 -1.72 -11.53 7.31
C TYR A 108 -2.97 -11.48 6.45
N VAL A 109 -2.81 -11.02 5.21
CA VAL A 109 -3.83 -11.13 4.17
C VAL A 109 -3.65 -12.50 3.51
N ARG A 110 -4.63 -13.38 3.66
CA ARG A 110 -4.57 -14.75 3.16
C ARG A 110 -5.39 -14.92 1.89
N ASP A 111 -4.97 -15.84 1.05
CA ASP A 111 -5.75 -16.31 -0.09
C ASP A 111 -6.81 -17.34 0.35
N PRO A 112 -7.73 -17.79 -0.53
CA PRO A 112 -8.71 -18.82 -0.21
C PRO A 112 -8.11 -20.16 0.24
N THR A 113 -6.83 -20.41 -0.05
CA THR A 113 -6.10 -21.62 0.35
C THR A 113 -5.43 -21.48 1.74
N GLY A 114 -5.61 -20.32 2.41
CA GLY A 114 -5.05 -20.03 3.73
C GLY A 114 -3.58 -19.56 3.70
N ARG A 115 -2.97 -19.39 2.52
CA ARG A 115 -1.59 -18.95 2.35
C ARG A 115 -1.46 -17.43 2.41
N ILE A 116 -0.28 -16.91 2.73
CA ILE A 116 -0.04 -15.48 2.91
C ILE A 116 0.14 -14.81 1.55
N LYS A 117 -0.88 -14.08 1.11
CA LYS A 117 -0.87 -13.27 -0.12
C LYS A 117 -0.24 -11.89 0.13
N GLY A 118 -0.33 -11.38 1.34
CA GLY A 118 0.17 -10.06 1.71
C GLY A 118 0.17 -9.84 3.21
N VAL A 119 0.62 -8.65 3.62
CA VAL A 119 0.65 -8.20 5.01
C VAL A 119 0.11 -6.79 5.14
N ARG A 120 -0.39 -6.44 6.32
CA ARG A 120 -0.78 -5.08 6.70
C ARG A 120 -0.48 -4.82 8.18
N SER A 121 -0.39 -3.53 8.55
CA SER A 121 -0.24 -3.16 9.95
C SER A 121 -1.56 -3.33 10.70
N LYS A 122 -1.49 -3.70 11.98
CA LYS A 122 -2.65 -3.69 12.89
C LYS A 122 -2.99 -2.30 13.41
N SER A 123 -2.15 -1.30 13.15
CA SER A 123 -2.35 0.07 13.63
C SER A 123 -3.46 0.76 12.85
N LYS A 124 -4.45 1.29 13.57
CA LYS A 124 -5.54 2.11 13.02
C LYS A 124 -5.24 3.62 13.10
N ALA A 125 -4.01 3.99 13.46
CA ALA A 125 -3.61 5.39 13.50
C ALA A 125 -3.60 5.99 12.10
N GLU A 126 -3.79 7.31 12.04
CA GLU A 126 -3.75 8.09 10.80
C GLU A 126 -2.30 8.25 10.33
N PRO A 127 -2.03 8.02 9.02
CA PRO A 127 -0.71 8.20 8.43
C PRO A 127 -0.39 9.68 8.22
N PHE A 128 0.88 10.05 8.41
CA PHE A 128 1.35 11.39 8.03
C PHE A 128 1.50 11.53 6.51
N LYS A 129 2.00 10.48 5.86
CA LYS A 129 2.13 10.47 4.41
C LYS A 129 0.80 10.07 3.77
N GLN A 130 0.19 10.99 3.04
CA GLN A 130 -1.10 10.79 2.36
C GLN A 130 -0.98 10.83 0.83
N LYS A 131 0.18 11.27 0.29
CA LYS A 131 0.42 11.45 -1.14
C LYS A 131 1.88 11.15 -1.48
N ASP A 132 2.19 11.12 -2.77
CA ASP A 132 3.54 10.92 -3.30
C ASP A 132 4.16 9.58 -2.90
N PHE A 133 3.38 8.51 -2.98
CA PHE A 133 3.89 7.16 -2.76
C PHE A 133 4.68 6.64 -3.96
N PRO A 134 5.68 5.76 -3.73
CA PRO A 134 6.36 5.07 -4.80
C PRO A 134 5.37 4.33 -5.72
N PRO A 135 5.69 4.12 -7.01
CA PRO A 135 4.80 3.47 -7.97
C PRO A 135 4.23 2.13 -7.51
N VAL A 136 5.03 1.37 -6.74
CA VAL A 136 4.67 0.05 -6.20
C VAL A 136 3.49 0.12 -5.21
N VAL A 137 3.35 1.22 -4.48
CA VAL A 137 2.33 1.42 -3.43
C VAL A 137 1.49 2.68 -3.66
N ARG A 138 1.39 3.15 -4.90
CA ARG A 138 0.62 4.35 -5.25
C ARG A 138 -0.86 4.26 -4.86
N HIS A 139 -1.40 3.06 -4.77
CA HIS A 139 -2.78 2.83 -4.33
C HIS A 139 -3.02 3.16 -2.85
N PHE A 140 -1.98 3.54 -2.09
CA PHE A 140 -2.12 4.03 -0.71
C PHE A 140 -2.48 5.53 -0.66
N ASP A 141 -2.42 6.25 -1.78
CA ASP A 141 -2.78 7.67 -1.84
C ASP A 141 -4.21 7.87 -1.31
N GLY A 142 -4.35 8.74 -0.31
CA GLY A 142 -5.63 9.10 0.29
C GLY A 142 -6.20 8.10 1.31
N LEU A 143 -5.49 7.03 1.65
CA LEU A 143 -5.91 6.13 2.73
C LEU A 143 -5.69 6.78 4.09
N THR A 144 -6.65 6.59 5.00
CA THR A 144 -6.71 7.27 6.30
C THR A 144 -6.19 6.46 7.48
N SER A 145 -5.80 5.20 7.25
CA SER A 145 -5.32 4.31 8.32
C SER A 145 -4.16 3.44 7.83
N TYR A 146 -3.16 3.20 8.71
CA TYR A 146 -2.09 2.23 8.40
C TYR A 146 -2.61 0.80 8.19
N ASN A 147 -3.76 0.46 8.76
CA ASN A 147 -4.39 -0.84 8.55
C ASN A 147 -4.88 -1.04 7.10
N ASP A 148 -5.16 0.05 6.38
CA ASP A 148 -5.58 0.01 4.99
C ASP A 148 -4.41 -0.14 4.02
N TRP A 149 -3.16 0.02 4.50
CA TRP A 149 -1.96 -0.17 3.71
C TRP A 149 -1.64 -1.66 3.55
N VAL A 150 -2.18 -2.24 2.50
CA VAL A 150 -2.04 -3.67 2.20
C VAL A 150 -0.89 -3.90 1.23
N PHE A 151 0.20 -4.49 1.72
CA PHE A 151 1.36 -4.91 0.93
C PHE A 151 1.13 -6.34 0.42
N GLN A 152 0.63 -6.50 -0.79
CA GLN A 152 0.26 -7.80 -1.36
C GLN A 152 0.89 -8.05 -2.73
N TYR A 153 0.99 -9.32 -3.11
CA TYR A 153 1.35 -9.75 -4.44
C TYR A 153 0.23 -10.67 -5.02
N PRO A 154 -0.26 -10.48 -6.26
CA PRO A 154 0.08 -9.38 -7.17
C PRO A 154 -0.27 -8.02 -6.62
N ASN A 155 0.51 -7.01 -7.04
CA ASN A 155 0.35 -5.65 -6.54
C ASN A 155 -0.95 -5.03 -7.07
N ALA A 156 -1.72 -4.37 -6.19
CA ALA A 156 -2.94 -3.67 -6.58
C ALA A 156 -2.69 -2.46 -7.51
N SER A 157 -1.48 -1.85 -7.45
CA SER A 157 -1.09 -0.75 -8.35
C SER A 157 -0.63 -1.21 -9.74
N THR A 158 -0.34 -2.49 -9.94
CA THR A 158 0.01 -3.00 -11.26
C THR A 158 -1.30 -3.34 -11.98
N PRO A 159 -1.60 -2.74 -13.14
CA PRO A 159 -2.74 -3.19 -13.94
C PRO A 159 -2.49 -4.66 -14.25
N GLN A 160 -3.26 -5.52 -13.60
CA GLN A 160 -3.26 -6.94 -13.91
C GLN A 160 -3.80 -7.02 -15.33
N ALA A 161 -2.96 -7.43 -16.28
CA ALA A 161 -3.43 -7.75 -17.62
C ALA A 161 -4.60 -8.72 -17.43
N ALA A 162 -5.80 -8.23 -17.71
CA ALA A 162 -7.05 -8.94 -17.52
C ALA A 162 -7.05 -10.13 -18.47
N VAL A 163 -6.56 -11.27 -18.01
CA VAL A 163 -6.85 -12.55 -18.62
C VAL A 163 -8.26 -12.92 -18.17
N GLY A 164 -9.23 -12.52 -19.00
CA GLY A 164 -10.57 -13.09 -19.03
C GLY A 164 -11.55 -12.59 -17.97
N GLN A 165 -12.07 -11.38 -18.17
CA GLN A 165 -13.50 -11.10 -17.97
C GLN A 165 -13.84 -9.93 -18.90
N ALA A 166 -14.33 -10.24 -20.08
CA ALA A 166 -15.09 -9.30 -20.90
C ALA A 166 -16.44 -9.06 -20.21
N THR A 167 -16.48 -8.14 -19.26
CA THR A 167 -17.71 -7.45 -18.93
C THR A 167 -17.82 -6.28 -19.88
N THR A 168 -18.62 -6.46 -20.89
CA THR A 168 -19.11 -5.41 -21.79
C THR A 168 -19.68 -4.27 -20.93
N PRO A 169 -19.11 -3.04 -20.96
CA PRO A 169 -19.80 -1.90 -20.37
C PRO A 169 -21.04 -1.63 -21.24
N GLY A 170 -22.21 -1.72 -20.63
CA GLY A 170 -23.46 -1.31 -21.25
C GLY A 170 -23.32 0.13 -21.77
N HIS A 171 -23.47 0.27 -23.06
CA HIS A 171 -23.54 1.55 -23.76
C HIS A 171 -24.82 2.26 -23.30
N PRO A 172 -24.77 3.47 -22.76
CA PRO A 172 -25.98 4.24 -22.49
C PRO A 172 -26.59 4.66 -23.84
N THR A 173 -27.76 4.15 -24.12
CA THR A 173 -28.56 4.54 -25.27
C THR A 173 -28.94 6.01 -25.16
N ALA A 174 -28.37 6.84 -26.01
CA ALA A 174 -28.83 8.23 -26.22
C ALA A 174 -30.14 8.20 -27.07
N PRO A 175 -31.18 8.94 -26.75
CA PRO A 175 -32.39 9.02 -27.52
C PRO A 175 -32.22 9.96 -28.73
N GLY A 176 -32.51 9.46 -29.93
CA GLY A 176 -32.81 10.28 -31.09
C GLY A 176 -31.80 10.29 -32.24
N GLN A 177 -31.78 9.25 -33.07
CA GLN A 177 -31.39 9.36 -34.47
C GLN A 177 -32.25 8.45 -35.31
N PRO A 178 -32.82 8.94 -36.45
CA PRO A 178 -33.73 8.16 -37.29
C PRO A 178 -32.96 7.11 -38.10
N ALA A 179 -33.61 5.97 -38.27
CA ALA A 179 -33.13 4.79 -38.97
C ALA A 179 -32.77 5.07 -40.44
N SER A 180 -31.54 4.71 -40.84
CA SER A 180 -31.14 4.56 -42.24
C SER A 180 -31.67 3.23 -42.80
N PRO A 181 -32.13 3.19 -44.08
CA PRO A 181 -32.75 2.00 -44.66
C PRO A 181 -31.74 0.88 -44.94
N ALA A 182 -32.22 -0.34 -44.77
CA ALA A 182 -31.49 -1.58 -44.99
C ALA A 182 -31.08 -1.75 -46.49
N PRO A 183 -29.89 -2.34 -46.76
CA PRO A 183 -29.55 -2.75 -48.12
C PRO A 183 -30.27 -4.02 -48.54
N SER A 184 -30.83 -3.99 -49.77
CA SER A 184 -31.57 -5.05 -50.43
C SER A 184 -30.75 -6.34 -50.62
N PRO A 185 -31.37 -7.52 -50.67
CA PRO A 185 -30.70 -8.78 -50.85
C PRO A 185 -30.20 -8.97 -52.29
N GLN A 186 -28.90 -9.28 -52.45
CA GLN A 186 -28.34 -9.65 -53.73
C GLN A 186 -28.73 -11.09 -54.05
N VAL A 187 -29.35 -11.23 -55.20
CA VAL A 187 -29.65 -12.50 -55.86
C VAL A 187 -28.38 -13.21 -56.27
N GLN A 188 -28.14 -14.41 -55.72
CA GLN A 188 -27.10 -15.30 -56.19
C GLN A 188 -27.62 -16.08 -57.41
N THR A 189 -26.96 -15.90 -58.55
CA THR A 189 -27.13 -16.76 -59.76
C THR A 189 -26.31 -18.06 -59.61
N PRO A 190 -26.89 -19.21 -59.90
CA PRO A 190 -26.15 -20.47 -59.85
C PRO A 190 -25.29 -20.67 -61.10
N SER A 191 -24.01 -20.92 -60.92
CA SER A 191 -23.10 -21.40 -62.00
C SER A 191 -23.21 -22.92 -62.18
N ALA A 192 -23.41 -23.33 -63.41
CA ALA A 192 -23.55 -24.70 -63.87
C ALA A 192 -22.24 -25.50 -63.85
N PRO A 193 -22.30 -26.84 -63.81
CA PRO A 193 -21.12 -27.71 -63.74
C PRO A 193 -20.57 -28.05 -65.21
N GLY A 194 -19.27 -27.92 -65.33
CA GLY A 194 -18.53 -28.37 -66.55
C GLY A 194 -17.60 -29.52 -66.18
N ALA A 195 -17.95 -30.58 -66.56
CA ALA A 195 -17.50 -31.69 -67.45
C ALA A 195 -16.00 -32.09 -67.38
N SER A 196 -15.85 -33.33 -66.99
CA SER A 196 -14.74 -34.27 -67.12
C SER A 196 -13.96 -34.23 -68.44
N THR A 197 -12.67 -34.55 -68.42
CA THR A 197 -12.09 -35.57 -69.29
C THR A 197 -10.68 -35.92 -68.88
N THR A 198 -10.47 -37.18 -68.56
CA THR A 198 -9.19 -37.92 -68.65
C THR A 198 -8.83 -38.23 -70.14
N PRO A 199 -7.62 -38.56 -70.51
CA PRO A 199 -6.97 -39.79 -70.10
C PRO A 199 -5.62 -39.67 -69.41
#